data_ce9dc36d78fce88a6bca1f8bdfcc30ad
#
_entry.id   ce9dc36d78fce88a6bca1f8bdfcc30ad
#
_cell.length_a   1.000
_cell.length_b   1.000
_cell.length_c   1.000
_cell.angle_alpha   90.00
_cell.angle_beta   90.00
_cell.angle_gamma   90.00
#
_symmetry.space_group_name_H-M   'P 1'
#
loop_
_entity.id
_entity.type
_entity.pdbx_description
1 polymer ?
#
loop_
_entity_poly.entity_id
_entity_poly.type
_entity_poly.pdbx_seq_one_letter_code
_entity_poly.pdbx_strand_id
1 'polypeptide(L)'
;PQNTFIESYITDEVKCHQQAYLTDDRFPYWIIYRNEAFDEVADKMEFNVFKAYRDRVITKAITKDNGKIRVLKSRNIGNNEIVNIPDYDCYIDNIEGLDVAKYLNQANCVLLPNLTYNPRACFLPKGCIADGSVAILTLAKDDDIVTNEDLAFYATDSFTKFYAIARNLGTRSLNIDNNSVFFFGKLKQQRI
;
A
#
# COMPACT_ATOMS: atom_id res chain seq x y z
N PRO A 1 19.59 -1.18 -31.66
CA PRO A 1 18.82 -0.71 -30.51
C PRO A 1 17.34 -0.88 -30.84
N GLN A 2 16.68 -1.72 -30.09
CA GLN A 2 15.25 -1.91 -30.25
C GLN A 2 14.53 -0.83 -29.47
N ASN A 3 13.72 -0.05 -30.14
CA ASN A 3 12.87 0.93 -29.49
C ASN A 3 11.52 0.29 -29.19
N THR A 4 11.01 0.55 -27.99
CA THR A 4 9.68 0.15 -27.61
C THR A 4 8.76 1.38 -27.65
N PHE A 5 7.58 1.22 -28.21
CA PHE A 5 6.59 2.30 -28.29
C PHE A 5 5.70 2.27 -27.06
N ILE A 6 5.47 3.43 -26.50
CA ILE A 6 4.45 3.63 -25.47
C ILE A 6 3.46 4.63 -25.98
N GLU A 7 2.23 4.25 -25.95
CA GLU A 7 1.12 5.11 -26.24
C GLU A 7 0.55 5.65 -24.92
N SER A 8 0.49 6.97 -24.79
CA SER A 8 -0.17 7.59 -23.65
C SER A 8 -1.60 7.91 -23.99
N TYR A 9 -2.54 7.14 -23.46
CA TYR A 9 -3.97 7.41 -23.63
C TYR A 9 -4.49 8.66 -22.91
N ILE A 10 -3.66 9.25 -22.04
CA ILE A 10 -4.04 10.44 -21.27
C ILE A 10 -3.79 11.71 -22.07
N THR A 11 -2.80 11.71 -22.96
CA THR A 11 -2.34 12.90 -23.68
C THR A 11 -2.41 12.76 -25.19
N ASP A 12 -2.86 11.63 -25.75
CA ASP A 12 -2.80 11.27 -27.17
C ASP A 12 -1.38 11.39 -27.77
N GLU A 13 -0.35 11.39 -26.93
CA GLU A 13 1.03 11.46 -27.35
C GLU A 13 1.66 10.05 -27.45
N VAL A 14 2.32 9.79 -28.55
CA VAL A 14 3.17 8.61 -28.73
C VAL A 14 4.60 8.97 -28.37
N LYS A 15 5.15 8.32 -27.36
CA LYS A 15 6.56 8.46 -26.96
C LYS A 15 7.32 7.18 -27.26
N CYS A 16 8.50 7.32 -27.84
CA CYS A 16 9.42 6.22 -28.09
C CYS A 16 10.48 6.18 -26.99
N HIS A 17 10.64 5.04 -26.36
CA HIS A 17 11.66 4.82 -25.34
C HIS A 17 12.55 3.62 -25.74
N GLN A 18 13.77 3.61 -25.23
CA GLN A 18 14.58 2.40 -25.30
C GLN A 18 13.95 1.30 -24.44
N GLN A 19 13.99 0.08 -24.91
CA GLN A 19 13.42 -1.07 -24.18
C GLN A 19 13.93 -1.13 -22.75
N ALA A 20 15.23 -0.91 -22.51
CA ALA A 20 15.82 -0.93 -21.18
C ALA A 20 15.19 0.03 -20.19
N TYR A 21 14.60 1.14 -20.67
CA TYR A 21 13.88 2.08 -19.81
C TYR A 21 12.61 1.47 -19.21
N LEU A 22 11.90 0.65 -19.97
CA LEU A 22 10.65 0.01 -19.54
C LEU A 22 10.88 -1.29 -18.75
N THR A 23 11.97 -1.99 -19.10
CA THR A 23 12.34 -3.29 -18.53
C THR A 23 13.42 -3.15 -17.47
N ASP A 24 13.38 -2.06 -16.71
CA ASP A 24 14.33 -1.74 -15.65
C ASP A 24 14.22 -2.77 -14.52
N ASP A 25 15.32 -3.51 -14.29
CA ASP A 25 15.40 -4.59 -13.29
C ASP A 25 15.25 -4.13 -11.83
N ARG A 26 15.23 -2.81 -11.59
CA ARG A 26 14.90 -2.25 -10.27
C ARG A 26 13.45 -2.50 -9.87
N PHE A 27 12.57 -2.79 -10.84
CA PHE A 27 11.14 -2.98 -10.61
C PHE A 27 10.72 -4.44 -10.80
N PRO A 28 9.65 -4.91 -10.13
CA PRO A 28 9.24 -6.32 -10.14
C PRO A 28 8.63 -6.76 -11.48
N TYR A 29 8.35 -5.82 -12.38
CA TYR A 29 7.84 -6.05 -13.73
C TYR A 29 8.01 -4.80 -14.61
N TRP A 30 7.72 -4.91 -15.88
CA TRP A 30 7.82 -3.81 -16.83
C TRP A 30 6.80 -2.71 -16.53
N ILE A 31 7.25 -1.47 -16.49
CA ILE A 31 6.40 -0.30 -16.28
C ILE A 31 6.13 0.31 -17.66
N ILE A 32 5.05 -0.14 -18.30
CA ILE A 32 4.74 0.17 -19.71
C ILE A 32 4.47 1.67 -19.90
N TYR A 33 3.82 2.31 -18.95
CA TYR A 33 3.46 3.73 -18.99
C TYR A 33 4.45 4.63 -18.24
N ARG A 34 5.67 4.13 -17.99
CA ARG A 34 6.71 4.88 -17.30
C ARG A 34 7.01 6.20 -18.00
N ASN A 35 7.13 7.28 -17.22
CA ASN A 35 7.40 8.63 -17.68
C ASN A 35 8.16 9.43 -16.60
N GLU A 36 8.47 10.69 -16.88
CA GLU A 36 9.21 11.57 -15.96
C GLU A 36 8.54 11.70 -14.58
N ALA A 37 7.19 11.82 -14.54
CA ALA A 37 6.48 11.93 -13.28
C ALA A 37 6.58 10.65 -12.42
N PHE A 38 6.69 9.48 -13.05
CA PHE A 38 7.01 8.25 -12.34
C PHE A 38 8.44 8.28 -11.80
N ASP A 39 9.40 8.68 -12.62
CA ASP A 39 10.83 8.70 -12.24
C ASP A 39 11.10 9.69 -11.11
N GLU A 40 10.48 10.86 -11.12
CA GLU A 40 10.59 11.86 -10.04
C GLU A 40 10.21 11.31 -8.67
N VAL A 41 9.18 10.46 -8.60
CA VAL A 41 8.77 9.81 -7.35
C VAL A 41 9.69 8.62 -7.04
N ALA A 42 10.00 7.80 -8.06
CA ALA A 42 10.85 6.63 -7.90
C ALA A 42 12.26 7.00 -7.37
N ASP A 43 12.79 8.13 -7.80
CA ASP A 43 14.12 8.59 -7.37
C ASP A 43 14.13 9.07 -5.92
N LYS A 44 12.97 9.49 -5.37
CA LYS A 44 12.83 9.93 -3.98
C LYS A 44 12.58 8.78 -3.00
N MET A 45 12.27 7.59 -3.50
CA MET A 45 11.82 6.47 -2.66
C MET A 45 12.82 5.32 -2.64
N GLU A 46 12.82 4.62 -1.52
CA GLU A 46 13.41 3.30 -1.34
C GLU A 46 12.27 2.28 -1.32
N PHE A 47 12.30 1.33 -2.26
CA PHE A 47 11.25 0.33 -2.46
C PHE A 47 11.56 -1.01 -1.80
N ASN A 48 10.59 -1.94 -1.85
CA ASN A 48 10.72 -3.29 -1.34
C ASN A 48 11.02 -3.36 0.17
N VAL A 49 10.48 -2.40 0.91
CA VAL A 49 10.69 -2.29 2.37
C VAL A 49 9.66 -3.07 3.18
N PHE A 50 8.59 -3.56 2.54
CA PHE A 50 7.48 -4.21 3.22
C PHE A 50 7.23 -5.64 2.76
N LYS A 51 6.71 -6.44 3.70
CA LYS A 51 5.97 -7.68 3.47
C LYS A 51 4.50 -7.42 3.78
N ALA A 52 3.60 -7.95 2.96
CA ALA A 52 2.16 -7.80 3.14
C ALA A 52 1.51 -9.06 3.71
N TYR A 53 0.61 -8.87 4.66
CA TYR A 53 -0.30 -9.88 5.14
C TYR A 53 -1.75 -9.42 4.94
N ARG A 54 -2.63 -10.33 4.58
CA ARG A 54 -4.08 -10.11 4.51
C ARG A 54 -4.79 -11.26 5.18
N ASP A 55 -5.66 -10.92 6.11
CA ASP A 55 -6.54 -11.91 6.73
C ASP A 55 -7.56 -12.47 5.73
N ARG A 56 -7.93 -13.72 5.89
CA ARG A 56 -8.94 -14.41 5.07
C ARG A 56 -10.01 -15.10 5.89
N VAL A 57 -9.93 -15.00 7.21
CA VAL A 57 -10.76 -15.73 8.16
C VAL A 57 -11.77 -14.80 8.82
N ILE A 58 -11.39 -13.55 9.12
CA ILE A 58 -12.28 -12.59 9.77
C ILE A 58 -13.39 -12.20 8.81
N THR A 59 -14.61 -12.60 9.17
CA THR A 59 -15.82 -12.32 8.42
C THR A 59 -16.88 -11.71 9.36
N LYS A 60 -17.97 -11.21 8.79
CA LYS A 60 -19.11 -10.69 9.55
C LYS A 60 -19.69 -11.73 10.52
N ALA A 61 -19.51 -13.03 10.25
CA ALA A 61 -20.05 -14.10 11.09
C ALA A 61 -19.37 -14.21 12.46
N ILE A 62 -18.09 -13.77 12.56
CA ILE A 62 -17.31 -13.87 13.80
C ILE A 62 -17.06 -12.50 14.45
N THR A 63 -17.55 -11.42 13.84
CA THR A 63 -17.45 -10.06 14.40
C THR A 63 -18.78 -9.63 15.03
N LYS A 64 -18.70 -8.67 15.95
CA LYS A 64 -19.83 -8.12 16.72
C LYS A 64 -19.74 -6.59 16.72
N ASP A 65 -20.82 -5.93 17.06
CA ASP A 65 -20.87 -4.46 17.18
C ASP A 65 -20.08 -3.94 18.39
N ASN A 66 -19.80 -4.80 19.39
CA ASN A 66 -19.01 -4.49 20.56
C ASN A 66 -18.11 -5.68 20.93
N GLY A 67 -16.94 -5.43 21.48
CA GLY A 67 -16.00 -6.49 21.88
C GLY A 67 -14.67 -5.93 22.40
N LYS A 68 -13.74 -6.81 22.72
CA LYS A 68 -12.45 -6.46 23.35
C LYS A 68 -11.42 -5.94 22.34
N ILE A 69 -11.43 -6.44 21.11
CA ILE A 69 -10.44 -6.16 20.07
C ILE A 69 -11.18 -5.56 18.89
N ARG A 70 -10.79 -4.35 18.49
CA ARG A 70 -11.38 -3.71 17.31
C ARG A 70 -10.83 -4.30 16.03
N VAL A 71 -11.72 -4.58 15.07
CA VAL A 71 -11.39 -5.06 13.74
C VAL A 71 -11.50 -3.91 12.74
N LEU A 72 -10.37 -3.48 12.22
CA LEU A 72 -10.29 -2.38 11.25
C LEU A 72 -10.60 -2.90 9.85
N LYS A 73 -11.40 -2.13 9.13
CA LYS A 73 -11.79 -2.39 7.74
C LYS A 73 -11.38 -1.21 6.85
N SER A 74 -11.43 -1.38 5.54
CA SER A 74 -10.88 -0.41 4.58
C SER A 74 -11.35 1.03 4.78
N ARG A 75 -12.62 1.26 5.20
CA ARG A 75 -13.15 2.60 5.46
C ARG A 75 -12.63 3.22 6.75
N ASN A 76 -12.10 2.40 7.67
CA ASN A 76 -11.49 2.91 8.89
C ASN A 76 -10.08 3.50 8.66
N ILE A 77 -9.45 3.22 7.52
CA ILE A 77 -8.11 3.70 7.23
C ILE A 77 -8.21 5.07 6.56
N GLY A 78 -7.74 6.10 7.24
CA GLY A 78 -7.58 7.46 6.74
C GLY A 78 -6.14 7.77 6.32
N ASN A 79 -5.83 9.04 6.11
CA ASN A 79 -4.49 9.53 5.86
C ASN A 79 -3.77 9.72 7.19
N ASN A 80 -2.92 8.75 7.53
CA ASN A 80 -2.20 8.69 8.79
C ASN A 80 -3.11 8.72 10.05
N GLU A 81 -4.33 8.25 9.93
CA GLU A 81 -5.31 8.22 11.01
C GLU A 81 -6.26 7.03 10.92
N ILE A 82 -6.90 6.70 12.03
CA ILE A 82 -8.01 5.74 12.09
C ILE A 82 -9.32 6.52 12.21
N VAL A 83 -10.23 6.26 11.28
CA VAL A 83 -11.55 6.86 11.24
C VAL A 83 -12.54 5.98 12.02
N ASN A 84 -13.25 6.58 12.98
CA ASN A 84 -14.36 5.92 13.67
C ASN A 84 -15.63 6.11 12.85
N ILE A 85 -16.32 5.01 12.56
CA ILE A 85 -17.53 5.03 11.74
C ILE A 85 -18.62 4.25 12.49
N PRO A 86 -19.51 4.94 13.20
CA PRO A 86 -20.66 4.29 13.84
C PRO A 86 -21.39 3.37 12.84
N ASP A 87 -21.95 2.27 13.31
CA ASP A 87 -22.64 1.26 12.50
C ASP A 87 -21.79 0.50 11.45
N TYR A 88 -20.51 0.84 11.34
CA TYR A 88 -19.55 0.14 10.50
C TYR A 88 -18.42 -0.54 11.29
N ASP A 89 -18.04 0.06 12.41
CA ASP A 89 -17.01 -0.48 13.29
C ASP A 89 -17.46 -1.84 13.85
N CYS A 90 -16.54 -2.77 13.96
CA CYS A 90 -16.81 -4.08 14.51
C CYS A 90 -15.65 -4.60 15.37
N TYR A 91 -15.95 -5.60 16.17
CA TYR A 91 -15.09 -6.12 17.22
C TYR A 91 -15.08 -7.64 17.25
N ILE A 92 -14.09 -8.20 17.90
CA ILE A 92 -13.99 -9.62 18.22
C ILE A 92 -13.51 -9.81 19.65
N ASP A 93 -13.98 -10.84 20.34
CA ASP A 93 -13.57 -11.09 21.73
C ASP A 93 -12.36 -11.99 21.86
N ASN A 94 -12.17 -12.91 20.91
CA ASN A 94 -11.07 -13.86 20.90
C ASN A 94 -10.48 -13.99 19.50
N ILE A 95 -9.15 -13.97 19.43
CA ILE A 95 -8.37 -14.16 18.20
C ILE A 95 -7.40 -15.34 18.30
N GLU A 96 -7.57 -16.18 19.32
CA GLU A 96 -6.76 -17.40 19.48
C GLU A 96 -6.90 -18.30 18.26
N GLY A 97 -5.78 -18.76 17.73
CA GLY A 97 -5.75 -19.59 16.53
C GLY A 97 -5.91 -18.83 15.20
N LEU A 98 -6.10 -17.50 15.21
CA LEU A 98 -6.09 -16.69 14.01
C LEU A 98 -4.68 -16.19 13.68
N ASP A 99 -4.26 -16.30 12.44
CA ASP A 99 -2.94 -15.83 11.99
C ASP A 99 -2.72 -14.32 12.21
N VAL A 100 -3.80 -13.54 12.19
CA VAL A 100 -3.77 -12.10 12.44
C VAL A 100 -3.39 -11.76 13.89
N ALA A 101 -3.53 -12.69 14.82
CA ALA A 101 -3.23 -12.49 16.25
C ALA A 101 -1.79 -12.03 16.50
N LYS A 102 -0.85 -12.45 15.65
CA LYS A 102 0.57 -12.05 15.77
C LYS A 102 0.80 -10.56 15.57
N TYR A 103 -0.15 -9.86 14.91
CA TYR A 103 -0.06 -8.42 14.68
C TYR A 103 -0.69 -7.59 15.80
N LEU A 104 -1.47 -8.21 16.69
CA LEU A 104 -2.04 -7.50 17.82
C LEU A 104 -0.91 -6.90 18.68
N ASN A 105 -0.91 -5.58 18.81
CA ASN A 105 0.13 -4.83 19.52
C ASN A 105 1.56 -4.90 18.91
N GLN A 106 1.72 -5.45 17.72
CA GLN A 106 3.00 -5.38 17.01
C GLN A 106 3.26 -3.93 16.59
N ALA A 107 4.43 -3.41 16.97
CA ALA A 107 4.84 -2.06 16.57
C ALA A 107 5.19 -1.99 15.07
N ASN A 108 5.16 -0.79 14.52
CA ASN A 108 5.60 -0.49 13.15
C ASN A 108 4.86 -1.25 12.03
N CYS A 109 3.66 -1.73 12.31
CA CYS A 109 2.78 -2.25 11.27
C CYS A 109 2.04 -1.10 10.58
N VAL A 110 2.03 -1.11 9.26
CA VAL A 110 1.31 -0.13 8.43
C VAL A 110 0.07 -0.79 7.83
N LEU A 111 -1.04 -0.08 7.82
CA LEU A 111 -2.31 -0.51 7.25
C LEU A 111 -2.55 0.18 5.91
N LEU A 112 -2.88 -0.61 4.88
CA LEU A 112 -3.32 -0.12 3.57
C LEU A 112 -4.69 -0.70 3.22
N PRO A 113 -5.68 0.11 2.80
CA PRO A 113 -6.90 -0.43 2.21
C PRO A 113 -6.58 -1.27 0.99
N ASN A 114 -7.11 -2.49 0.94
CA ASN A 114 -6.86 -3.38 -0.18
C ASN A 114 -7.51 -2.92 -1.49
N LEU A 115 -8.68 -2.29 -1.39
CA LEU A 115 -9.43 -1.75 -2.53
C LEU A 115 -9.59 -0.25 -2.33
N THR A 116 -8.84 0.55 -3.07
CA THR A 116 -8.94 2.00 -3.00
C THR A 116 -8.57 2.63 -4.35
N TYR A 117 -9.11 3.79 -4.63
CA TYR A 117 -8.72 4.61 -5.78
C TYR A 117 -7.53 5.52 -5.45
N ASN A 118 -7.46 5.93 -4.18
CA ASN A 118 -6.44 6.82 -3.69
C ASN A 118 -5.64 6.08 -2.61
N PRO A 119 -4.34 5.88 -2.80
CA PRO A 119 -3.47 5.30 -1.77
C PRO A 119 -3.57 6.12 -0.48
N ARG A 120 -3.63 5.44 0.63
CA ARG A 120 -3.60 6.03 1.96
C ARG A 120 -3.18 4.97 2.97
N ALA A 121 -2.54 5.38 4.02
CA ALA A 121 -2.04 4.48 5.03
C ALA A 121 -2.08 5.10 6.42
N CYS A 122 -2.05 4.25 7.44
CA CYS A 122 -1.82 4.65 8.82
C CYS A 122 -1.11 3.52 9.58
N PHE A 123 -0.57 3.81 10.75
CA PHE A 123 -0.05 2.75 11.62
C PHE A 123 -1.18 1.94 12.25
N LEU A 124 -0.91 0.66 12.50
CA LEU A 124 -1.81 -0.23 13.24
C LEU A 124 -1.81 0.19 14.74
N PRO A 125 -2.95 0.63 15.28
CA PRO A 125 -3.01 0.98 16.71
C PRO A 125 -2.96 -0.26 17.59
N LYS A 126 -2.47 -0.09 18.82
CA LYS A 126 -2.56 -1.12 19.85
C LYS A 126 -4.02 -1.52 20.12
N GLY A 127 -4.25 -2.78 20.38
CA GLY A 127 -5.60 -3.31 20.64
C GLY A 127 -6.47 -3.47 19.40
N CYS A 128 -5.92 -3.27 18.20
CA CYS A 128 -6.61 -3.44 16.94
C CYS A 128 -6.00 -4.56 16.09
N ILE A 129 -6.83 -5.14 15.24
CA ILE A 129 -6.43 -6.01 14.13
C ILE A 129 -7.14 -5.54 12.86
N ALA A 130 -6.89 -6.17 11.72
CA ALA A 130 -7.57 -5.83 10.46
C ALA A 130 -8.16 -7.07 9.80
N ASP A 131 -9.28 -6.88 9.09
CA ASP A 131 -9.86 -7.92 8.23
C ASP A 131 -9.22 -7.94 6.83
N GLY A 132 -9.67 -8.85 5.98
CA GLY A 132 -9.13 -9.04 4.63
C GLY A 132 -9.35 -7.86 3.66
N SER A 133 -10.08 -6.82 4.04
CA SER A 133 -10.21 -5.58 3.26
C SER A 133 -9.05 -4.60 3.47
N VAL A 134 -8.16 -4.90 4.41
CA VAL A 134 -6.96 -4.13 4.73
C VAL A 134 -5.74 -5.04 4.68
N ALA A 135 -4.68 -4.59 4.04
CA ALA A 135 -3.37 -5.24 4.13
C ALA A 135 -2.61 -4.70 5.34
N ILE A 136 -2.02 -5.60 6.12
CA ILE A 136 -1.08 -5.27 7.19
C ILE A 136 0.32 -5.42 6.62
N LEU A 137 1.08 -4.34 6.61
CA LEU A 137 2.46 -4.32 6.15
C LEU A 137 3.40 -4.36 7.35
N THR A 138 4.41 -5.22 7.27
CA THR A 138 5.52 -5.26 8.21
C THR A 138 6.81 -4.98 7.48
N LEU A 139 7.77 -4.39 8.16
CA LEU A 139 9.09 -4.16 7.58
C LEU A 139 9.76 -5.47 7.17
N ALA A 140 10.43 -5.47 6.02
CA ALA A 140 11.16 -6.62 5.51
C ALA A 140 12.49 -6.82 6.23
N LYS A 141 13.05 -5.72 6.81
CA LYS A 141 14.28 -5.69 7.61
C LYS A 141 14.00 -5.07 8.96
N ASP A 142 14.61 -5.58 10.01
CA ASP A 142 14.37 -5.16 11.40
C ASP A 142 14.92 -3.76 11.72
N ASP A 143 15.93 -3.32 10.99
CA ASP A 143 16.58 -2.01 11.14
C ASP A 143 15.94 -0.90 10.28
N ASP A 144 14.98 -1.23 9.46
CA ASP A 144 14.21 -0.25 8.70
C ASP A 144 13.23 0.52 9.60
N ILE A 145 12.97 1.77 9.25
CA ILE A 145 12.01 2.64 9.95
C ILE A 145 11.12 3.29 8.90
N VAL A 146 9.83 3.30 9.18
CA VAL A 146 8.82 4.06 8.43
C VAL A 146 8.26 5.15 9.33
N THR A 147 8.12 6.33 8.79
CA THR A 147 7.72 7.53 9.51
C THR A 147 6.31 7.98 9.12
N ASN A 148 5.76 8.92 9.89
CA ASN A 148 4.52 9.59 9.51
C ASN A 148 4.64 10.38 8.20
N GLU A 149 5.83 10.85 7.84
CA GLU A 149 6.09 11.54 6.57
C GLU A 149 5.96 10.58 5.39
N ASP A 150 6.47 9.35 5.54
CA ASP A 150 6.31 8.32 4.51
C ASP A 150 4.82 8.01 4.27
N LEU A 151 4.04 7.88 5.34
CA LEU A 151 2.59 7.61 5.24
C LEU A 151 1.83 8.79 4.65
N ALA A 152 2.18 10.01 5.03
CA ALA A 152 1.58 11.23 4.47
C ALA A 152 1.90 11.36 2.97
N PHE A 153 3.10 10.95 2.54
CA PHE A 153 3.48 10.98 1.13
C PHE A 153 2.60 10.09 0.26
N TYR A 154 2.16 8.92 0.76
CA TYR A 154 1.27 8.04 -0.01
C TYR A 154 -0.08 8.68 -0.35
N ALA A 155 -0.53 9.67 0.44
CA ALA A 155 -1.79 10.37 0.21
C ALA A 155 -1.65 11.57 -0.76
N THR A 156 -0.47 11.83 -1.30
CA THR A 156 -0.25 12.93 -2.25
C THR A 156 -0.73 12.58 -3.66
N ASP A 157 -1.08 13.61 -4.44
CA ASP A 157 -1.41 13.46 -5.86
C ASP A 157 -0.23 12.89 -6.66
N SER A 158 0.99 13.27 -6.32
CA SER A 158 2.20 12.76 -6.97
C SER A 158 2.34 11.27 -6.76
N PHE A 159 2.16 10.77 -5.54
CA PHE A 159 2.20 9.34 -5.26
C PHE A 159 1.03 8.60 -5.91
N THR A 160 -0.16 9.19 -5.92
CA THR A 160 -1.33 8.59 -6.58
C THR A 160 -1.09 8.38 -8.08
N LYS A 161 -0.54 9.37 -8.77
CA LYS A 161 -0.16 9.27 -10.19
C LYS A 161 0.96 8.24 -10.40
N PHE A 162 2.01 8.31 -9.59
CA PHE A 162 3.10 7.34 -9.60
C PHE A 162 2.58 5.91 -9.45
N TYR A 163 1.73 5.66 -8.45
CA TYR A 163 1.22 4.34 -8.17
C TYR A 163 0.29 3.81 -9.28
N ALA A 164 -0.50 4.68 -9.91
CA ALA A 164 -1.30 4.32 -11.07
C ALA A 164 -0.42 3.85 -12.24
N ILE A 165 0.67 4.57 -12.53
CA ILE A 165 1.66 4.20 -13.54
C ILE A 165 2.38 2.91 -13.15
N ALA A 166 2.82 2.79 -11.89
CA ALA A 166 3.43 1.57 -11.36
C ALA A 166 2.55 0.33 -11.55
N ARG A 167 1.24 0.50 -11.53
CA ARG A 167 0.25 -0.55 -11.81
C ARG A 167 -0.15 -0.65 -13.28
N ASN A 168 0.63 -0.05 -14.18
CA ASN A 168 0.37 -0.02 -15.62
C ASN A 168 -1.05 0.47 -15.96
N LEU A 169 -1.54 1.47 -15.23
CA LEU A 169 -2.91 2.01 -15.33
C LEU A 169 -4.01 0.94 -15.26
N GLY A 170 -3.67 -0.21 -14.67
CA GLY A 170 -4.59 -1.31 -14.47
C GLY A 170 -5.78 -0.93 -13.59
N THR A 171 -6.80 -1.73 -13.67
CA THR A 171 -8.14 -1.48 -13.15
C THR A 171 -8.23 -0.86 -11.75
N ARG A 172 -9.39 -0.28 -11.51
CA ARG A 172 -9.87 0.49 -10.35
C ARG A 172 -9.61 -0.09 -8.95
N SER A 173 -9.31 -1.37 -8.83
CA SER A 173 -9.08 -1.99 -7.53
C SER A 173 -7.61 -2.29 -7.34
N LEU A 174 -7.01 -1.56 -6.42
CA LEU A 174 -5.66 -1.84 -5.96
C LEU A 174 -5.69 -3.06 -5.05
N ASN A 175 -5.62 -4.25 -5.63
CA ASN A 175 -5.28 -5.43 -4.82
C ASN A 175 -3.86 -5.28 -4.32
N ILE A 176 -3.68 -5.19 -3.01
CA ILE A 176 -2.36 -5.19 -2.40
C ILE A 176 -1.85 -6.63 -2.39
N ASP A 177 -1.02 -6.96 -3.35
CA ASP A 177 -0.26 -8.20 -3.46
C ASP A 177 1.25 -7.91 -3.28
N ASN A 178 2.07 -8.94 -3.33
CA ASN A 178 3.52 -8.79 -3.13
C ASN A 178 4.18 -7.87 -4.17
N ASN A 179 3.66 -7.84 -5.40
CA ASN A 179 4.22 -6.98 -6.45
C ASN A 179 3.80 -5.53 -6.26
N SER A 180 2.55 -5.29 -5.87
CA SER A 180 2.06 -3.94 -5.66
C SER A 180 2.58 -3.31 -4.37
N VAL A 181 2.78 -4.10 -3.31
CA VAL A 181 3.37 -3.61 -2.06
C VAL A 181 4.82 -3.16 -2.23
N PHE A 182 5.51 -3.67 -3.24
CA PHE A 182 6.86 -3.24 -3.61
C PHE A 182 6.97 -1.72 -3.75
N PHE A 183 5.95 -1.07 -4.34
CA PHE A 183 5.96 0.37 -4.62
C PHE A 183 5.57 1.24 -3.42
N PHE A 184 5.09 0.66 -2.34
CA PHE A 184 4.99 1.33 -1.06
C PHE A 184 6.34 1.23 -0.37
N GLY A 185 7.05 2.34 -0.33
CA GLY A 185 8.42 2.43 0.16
C GLY A 185 8.56 3.52 1.21
N LYS A 186 9.75 3.87 1.55
CA LYS A 186 10.08 5.01 2.41
C LYS A 186 10.80 6.09 1.60
N LEU A 187 10.67 7.33 2.02
CA LEU A 187 11.41 8.43 1.45
C LEU A 187 12.90 8.26 1.77
N LYS A 188 13.75 8.45 0.75
CA LYS A 188 15.19 8.48 0.95
C LYS A 188 15.54 9.67 1.85
N GLN A 189 16.29 9.42 2.91
CA GLN A 189 16.84 10.51 3.71
C GLN A 189 17.76 11.33 2.83
N GLN A 190 17.50 12.61 2.70
CA GLN A 190 18.46 13.52 2.08
C GLN A 190 19.71 13.49 2.95
N ARG A 191 20.81 12.97 2.41
CA ARG A 191 22.11 13.15 3.05
C ARG A 191 22.44 14.62 2.97
N ILE A 192 22.34 15.29 4.12
CA ILE A 192 22.85 16.67 4.32
C ILE A 192 24.37 16.64 4.23
#